data_c356fd998ad76b981eed926dd424bba3
#
_entry.id   c356fd998ad76b981eed926dd424bba3
#
_cell.length_a   1.000
_cell.length_b   1.000
_cell.length_c   1.000
_cell.angle_alpha   90.00
_cell.angle_beta   90.00
_cell.angle_gamma   90.00
#
_symmetry.space_group_name_H-M   'P 1'
#
loop_
_entity.id
_entity.type
_entity.pdbx_description
1 polymer ?
#
loop_
_entity_poly.entity_id
_entity_poly.type
_entity_poly.pdbx_seq_one_letter_code
_entity_poly.pdbx_strand_id
1 'polypeptide(L)'
;MTSSSTQVLPIKRKVLAAVATLTIVCGVSAAATGVASAASPQCAERCISVFSSELGSYDQLNFVEAVLGDGGARIGQPVGLKRANKFDPTQDIKPDGPLPYSTVADFFAAGMVSAEANQHYGHLQAVQQKYAPFNIDTDLCVGLASVKQNEGLTLQPCNVPGTTVWVVQMDLATPSGYFPIVNAATTDFRRPFSMHLPRNEVASGRPLQMQARHLQFLTDENTLRARQLWGAWAGELP
;
A
#
# COMPACT_ATOMS: atom_id res chain seq x y z
N MET A 1 -20.65 7.69 58.56
CA MET A 1 -21.32 8.98 58.23
C MET A 1 -20.27 10.06 58.28
N THR A 2 -19.62 10.40 57.19
CA THR A 2 -18.86 11.62 57.01
C THR A 2 -18.84 11.95 55.53
N SER A 3 -19.60 12.95 55.14
CA SER A 3 -19.77 13.50 53.82
C SER A 3 -18.60 14.43 53.51
N SER A 4 -17.84 14.17 52.44
CA SER A 4 -16.80 15.08 51.99
C SER A 4 -17.27 15.78 50.71
N SER A 5 -17.48 17.08 50.86
CA SER A 5 -17.92 18.02 49.82
C SER A 5 -16.70 18.53 49.05
N THR A 6 -16.65 18.26 47.75
CA THR A 6 -15.61 18.79 46.87
C THR A 6 -16.09 20.09 46.22
N GLN A 7 -15.43 21.19 46.56
CA GLN A 7 -15.69 22.51 45.96
C GLN A 7 -14.99 22.64 44.61
N VAL A 8 -15.77 23.07 43.62
CA VAL A 8 -15.28 23.41 42.27
C VAL A 8 -15.04 24.92 42.20
N LEU A 9 -13.80 25.33 41.92
CA LEU A 9 -13.42 26.72 41.69
C LEU A 9 -13.69 27.15 40.24
N PRO A 10 -14.24 28.32 39.99
CA PRO A 10 -14.44 28.82 38.61
C PRO A 10 -13.20 29.52 38.05
N ILE A 11 -12.73 29.07 36.92
CA ILE A 11 -11.65 29.70 36.15
C ILE A 11 -12.22 30.87 35.33
N LYS A 12 -11.82 32.10 35.69
CA LYS A 12 -12.11 33.31 34.90
C LYS A 12 -11.21 33.39 33.67
N ARG A 13 -11.77 33.25 32.48
CA ARG A 13 -11.10 33.55 31.22
C ARG A 13 -11.08 35.05 30.94
N LYS A 14 -9.89 35.65 30.85
CA LYS A 14 -9.71 37.02 30.35
C LYS A 14 -9.60 36.96 28.80
N VAL A 15 -10.52 37.61 28.13
CA VAL A 15 -10.51 37.85 26.71
C VAL A 15 -9.68 39.12 26.46
N LEU A 16 -8.55 38.99 25.81
CA LEU A 16 -7.77 40.13 25.25
C LEU A 16 -8.22 40.34 23.80
N ALA A 17 -8.84 41.46 23.53
CA ALA A 17 -9.13 41.95 22.20
C ALA A 17 -7.87 42.69 21.65
N ALA A 18 -7.26 42.18 20.63
CA ALA A 18 -6.22 42.88 19.86
C ALA A 18 -6.85 43.51 18.61
N VAL A 19 -6.87 44.84 18.58
CA VAL A 19 -7.25 45.63 17.41
C VAL A 19 -6.02 45.73 16.49
N ALA A 20 -6.10 45.11 15.33
CA ALA A 20 -5.08 45.27 14.28
C ALA A 20 -5.54 46.34 13.27
N THR A 21 -4.81 47.42 13.21
CA THR A 21 -4.94 48.50 12.22
C THR A 21 -4.42 48.03 10.86
N LEU A 22 -5.28 48.01 9.85
CA LEU A 22 -4.95 47.65 8.47
C LEU A 22 -4.42 48.93 7.75
N THR A 23 -3.13 48.99 7.45
CA THR A 23 -2.54 49.95 6.51
C THR A 23 -2.50 49.33 5.12
N ILE A 24 -3.35 49.84 4.22
CA ILE A 24 -3.35 49.47 2.80
C ILE A 24 -2.21 50.24 2.10
N VAL A 25 -1.15 49.55 1.76
CA VAL A 25 -0.12 50.05 0.84
C VAL A 25 -0.40 49.45 -0.55
N CYS A 26 -0.92 50.25 -1.49
CA CYS A 26 -1.04 49.85 -2.88
C CYS A 26 0.34 49.84 -3.52
N GLY A 27 0.98 48.67 -3.52
CA GLY A 27 2.17 48.37 -4.31
C GLY A 27 1.77 47.47 -5.49
N VAL A 28 1.78 48.03 -6.72
CA VAL A 28 1.62 47.24 -7.94
C VAL A 28 2.90 46.42 -8.14
N SER A 29 2.90 45.21 -7.63
CA SER A 29 3.96 44.25 -7.94
C SER A 29 3.46 43.37 -9.08
N ALA A 30 4.15 43.44 -10.23
CA ALA A 30 3.95 42.49 -11.33
C ALA A 30 4.15 41.07 -10.78
N ALA A 31 3.06 40.33 -10.65
CA ALA A 31 3.10 38.92 -10.28
C ALA A 31 3.70 38.16 -11.49
N ALA A 32 4.98 37.86 -11.40
CA ALA A 32 5.52 36.73 -12.16
C ALA A 32 4.76 35.50 -11.69
N THR A 33 3.82 35.02 -12.52
CA THR A 33 3.19 33.73 -12.35
C THR A 33 4.23 32.64 -12.63
N GLY A 34 5.19 32.50 -11.73
CA GLY A 34 5.93 31.26 -11.62
C GLY A 34 4.91 30.20 -11.23
N VAL A 35 4.56 29.31 -12.16
CA VAL A 35 3.94 28.03 -11.81
C VAL A 35 4.91 27.39 -10.84
N ALA A 36 4.65 27.55 -9.55
CA ALA A 36 5.27 26.70 -8.55
C ALA A 36 4.83 25.28 -8.91
N SER A 37 5.71 24.56 -9.58
CA SER A 37 5.63 23.12 -9.68
C SER A 37 5.73 22.67 -8.22
N ALA A 38 4.60 22.51 -7.58
CA ALA A 38 4.54 21.89 -6.26
C ALA A 38 5.13 20.49 -6.46
N ALA A 39 6.38 20.33 -6.02
CA ALA A 39 6.95 19.00 -5.91
C ALA A 39 5.95 18.21 -5.06
N SER A 40 5.39 17.18 -5.66
CA SER A 40 4.45 16.28 -4.96
C SER A 40 5.17 15.81 -3.70
N PRO A 41 4.64 16.00 -2.49
CA PRO A 41 5.24 15.41 -1.32
C PRO A 41 5.11 13.89 -1.50
N GLN A 42 6.22 13.25 -1.80
CA GLN A 42 6.29 11.81 -1.92
C GLN A 42 6.21 11.20 -0.52
N CYS A 43 5.72 9.99 -0.43
CA CYS A 43 5.75 9.28 0.84
C CYS A 43 7.17 8.91 1.28
N ALA A 44 8.18 9.20 0.45
CA ALA A 44 9.61 9.13 0.71
C ALA A 44 10.01 7.81 1.41
N GLU A 45 10.68 7.90 2.57
CA GLU A 45 11.17 6.75 3.32
C GLU A 45 10.07 5.80 3.83
N ARG A 46 8.80 6.21 3.77
CA ARG A 46 7.66 5.40 4.24
C ARG A 46 6.96 4.63 3.13
N CYS A 47 7.38 4.80 1.88
CA CYS A 47 6.82 4.06 0.76
C CYS A 47 7.43 2.68 0.64
N ILE A 48 6.62 1.79 0.06
CA ILE A 48 7.09 0.56 -0.55
C ILE A 48 6.74 0.55 -2.02
N SER A 49 7.65 0.04 -2.83
CA SER A 49 7.41 -0.17 -4.26
C SER A 49 7.54 -1.66 -4.55
N VAL A 50 6.42 -2.30 -4.86
CA VAL A 50 6.40 -3.69 -5.29
C VAL A 50 6.62 -3.75 -6.79
N PHE A 51 7.49 -4.64 -7.25
CA PHE A 51 7.83 -4.80 -8.66
C PHE A 51 7.98 -6.27 -9.05
N SER A 52 7.71 -6.58 -10.32
CA SER A 52 7.79 -7.95 -10.83
C SER A 52 9.21 -8.31 -11.23
N SER A 53 9.67 -9.50 -10.86
CA SER A 53 10.98 -10.04 -11.30
C SER A 53 11.08 -10.24 -12.80
N GLU A 54 9.95 -10.30 -13.52
CA GLU A 54 9.93 -10.40 -14.99
C GLU A 54 10.20 -9.07 -15.69
N LEU A 55 9.98 -7.94 -14.99
CA LEU A 55 9.98 -6.60 -15.57
C LEU A 55 11.07 -5.69 -15.04
N GLY A 56 11.73 -6.07 -13.98
CA GLY A 56 12.73 -5.25 -13.34
C GLY A 56 13.64 -6.07 -12.45
N SER A 57 14.64 -5.39 -11.92
CA SER A 57 15.55 -5.92 -10.91
C SER A 57 15.73 -4.87 -9.82
N TYR A 58 16.36 -5.23 -8.71
CA TYR A 58 16.71 -4.28 -7.65
C TYR A 58 17.60 -3.12 -8.13
N ASP A 59 18.38 -3.34 -9.20
CA ASP A 59 19.23 -2.31 -9.81
C ASP A 59 18.49 -1.46 -10.85
N GLN A 60 17.33 -1.95 -11.34
CA GLN A 60 16.55 -1.30 -12.40
C GLN A 60 15.05 -1.46 -12.15
N LEU A 61 14.49 -0.56 -11.37
CA LEU A 61 13.04 -0.49 -11.11
C LEU A 61 12.34 0.14 -12.32
N ASN A 62 12.00 -0.67 -13.31
CA ASN A 62 11.35 -0.18 -14.53
C ASN A 62 9.84 0.01 -14.36
N PHE A 63 9.20 -0.91 -13.63
CA PHE A 63 7.76 -0.92 -13.39
C PHE A 63 7.48 -1.26 -11.94
N VAL A 64 6.67 -0.45 -11.30
CA VAL A 64 6.28 -0.60 -9.91
C VAL A 64 4.77 -0.56 -9.76
N GLU A 65 4.29 -1.06 -8.63
CA GLU A 65 2.90 -1.02 -8.24
C GLU A 65 2.35 0.40 -8.25
N ALA A 66 1.15 0.55 -8.79
CA ALA A 66 0.47 1.84 -8.89
C ALA A 66 -1.05 1.67 -8.97
N VAL A 67 -1.76 2.67 -8.52
CA VAL A 67 -3.20 2.82 -8.77
C VAL A 67 -3.39 3.29 -10.21
N LEU A 68 -4.18 2.57 -10.99
CA LEU A 68 -4.37 2.81 -12.43
C LEU A 68 -5.50 3.83 -12.71
N GLY A 69 -5.72 4.11 -13.98
CA GLY A 69 -6.72 5.07 -14.44
C GLY A 69 -6.36 6.49 -14.06
N ASP A 70 -7.27 7.22 -13.44
CA ASP A 70 -7.09 8.60 -12.96
C ASP A 70 -6.38 8.68 -11.59
N GLY A 71 -6.02 7.52 -11.00
CA GLY A 71 -5.36 7.47 -9.70
C GLY A 71 -6.25 7.86 -8.52
N GLY A 72 -7.55 7.97 -8.73
CA GLY A 72 -8.48 8.39 -7.68
C GLY A 72 -8.58 7.39 -6.53
N ALA A 73 -8.63 7.88 -5.29
CA ALA A 73 -8.81 7.06 -4.09
C ALA A 73 -10.27 6.60 -3.96
N ARG A 74 -10.64 5.55 -4.68
CA ARG A 74 -12.00 4.97 -4.71
C ARG A 74 -11.96 3.46 -4.61
N ILE A 75 -12.93 2.87 -3.91
CA ILE A 75 -13.14 1.42 -3.86
C ILE A 75 -13.33 0.90 -5.29
N GLY A 76 -12.65 -0.19 -5.62
CA GLY A 76 -12.69 -0.81 -6.94
C GLY A 76 -11.76 -0.16 -7.98
N GLN A 77 -11.03 0.90 -7.62
CA GLN A 77 -10.03 1.48 -8.52
C GLN A 77 -8.94 0.43 -8.82
N PRO A 78 -8.65 0.15 -10.10
CA PRO A 78 -7.68 -0.90 -10.46
C PRO A 78 -6.27 -0.60 -9.95
N VAL A 79 -5.56 -1.65 -9.53
CA VAL A 79 -4.15 -1.60 -9.15
C VAL A 79 -3.34 -2.49 -10.08
N GLY A 80 -2.17 -2.02 -10.47
CA GLY A 80 -1.31 -2.74 -11.40
C GLY A 80 0.10 -2.16 -11.44
N LEU A 81 0.79 -2.37 -12.56
CA LEU A 81 2.14 -1.87 -12.74
C LEU A 81 2.15 -0.69 -13.72
N LYS A 82 2.88 0.36 -13.36
CA LYS A 82 3.23 1.50 -14.20
C LYS A 82 4.74 1.66 -14.25
N ARG A 83 5.22 2.37 -15.26
CA ARG A 83 6.64 2.77 -15.30
C ARG A 83 6.98 3.54 -14.02
N ALA A 84 8.09 3.16 -13.39
CA ALA A 84 8.56 3.82 -12.17
C ALA A 84 8.79 5.32 -12.42
N ASN A 85 8.18 6.13 -11.58
CA ASN A 85 8.29 7.58 -11.62
C ASN A 85 8.07 8.15 -10.22
N LYS A 86 9.12 8.63 -9.61
CA LYS A 86 9.08 9.17 -8.25
C LYS A 86 8.15 10.37 -8.05
N PHE A 87 7.68 10.98 -9.11
CA PHE A 87 6.73 12.09 -9.07
C PHE A 87 5.28 11.67 -9.35
N ASP A 88 5.02 10.38 -9.56
CA ASP A 88 3.68 9.88 -9.80
C ASP A 88 3.00 9.48 -8.48
N PRO A 89 2.05 10.27 -7.96
CA PRO A 89 1.39 10.00 -6.68
C PRO A 89 0.57 8.70 -6.69
N THR A 90 0.30 8.15 -7.86
CA THR A 90 -0.39 6.86 -7.95
C THR A 90 0.49 5.68 -7.52
N GLN A 91 1.79 5.90 -7.33
CA GLN A 91 2.78 4.95 -6.83
C GLN A 91 3.08 5.13 -5.33
N ASP A 92 2.41 6.09 -4.69
CA ASP A 92 2.56 6.33 -3.25
C ASP A 92 1.79 5.27 -2.46
N ILE A 93 2.44 4.15 -2.17
CA ILE A 93 1.89 3.04 -1.40
C ILE A 93 2.74 2.86 -0.15
N LYS A 94 2.09 2.82 1.00
CA LYS A 94 2.73 2.63 2.30
C LYS A 94 2.47 1.23 2.84
N PRO A 95 3.46 0.61 3.48
CA PRO A 95 3.19 -0.57 4.30
C PRO A 95 2.34 -0.15 5.51
N ASP A 96 1.31 -0.91 5.80
CA ASP A 96 0.45 -0.72 6.96
C ASP A 96 0.22 -2.07 7.65
N GLY A 97 -0.11 -2.02 8.94
CA GLY A 97 -0.36 -3.19 9.75
C GLY A 97 -0.42 -2.85 11.23
N PRO A 98 -0.79 -3.81 12.08
CA PRO A 98 -0.86 -3.63 13.54
C PRO A 98 0.48 -3.18 14.16
N LEU A 99 1.61 -3.58 13.57
CA LEU A 99 2.98 -3.27 14.01
C LEU A 99 3.83 -2.85 12.81
N PRO A 100 4.96 -2.16 13.01
CA PRO A 100 5.87 -1.76 11.92
C PRO A 100 6.39 -2.95 11.06
N TYR A 101 6.50 -4.14 11.67
CA TYR A 101 6.89 -5.39 11.01
C TYR A 101 5.91 -6.47 11.43
N SER A 102 4.66 -6.36 10.93
CA SER A 102 3.59 -7.29 11.29
C SER A 102 3.81 -8.67 10.69
N THR A 103 3.44 -9.68 11.47
CA THR A 103 3.29 -11.06 11.01
C THR A 103 1.81 -11.36 10.75
N VAL A 104 1.52 -12.51 10.13
CA VAL A 104 0.13 -12.98 10.02
C VAL A 104 -0.50 -13.18 11.40
N ALA A 105 0.29 -13.57 12.42
CA ALA A 105 -0.21 -13.70 13.79
C ALA A 105 -0.65 -12.35 14.39
N ASP A 106 0.04 -11.25 14.07
CA ASP A 106 -0.36 -9.92 14.52
C ASP A 106 -1.68 -9.48 13.85
N PHE A 107 -1.83 -9.75 12.56
CA PHE A 107 -3.08 -9.51 11.83
C PHE A 107 -4.22 -10.39 12.33
N PHE A 108 -3.94 -11.64 12.75
CA PHE A 108 -4.91 -12.51 13.39
C PHE A 108 -5.36 -11.95 14.73
N ALA A 109 -4.44 -11.50 15.57
CA ALA A 109 -4.78 -10.86 16.84
C ALA A 109 -5.62 -9.57 16.65
N ALA A 110 -5.43 -8.87 15.53
CA ALA A 110 -6.25 -7.72 15.14
C ALA A 110 -7.59 -8.10 14.47
N GLY A 111 -7.92 -9.39 14.34
CA GLY A 111 -9.15 -9.87 13.69
C GLY A 111 -9.18 -9.73 12.17
N MET A 112 -8.02 -9.53 11.54
CA MET A 112 -7.89 -9.26 10.10
C MET A 112 -7.65 -10.50 9.25
N VAL A 113 -7.30 -11.63 9.84
CA VAL A 113 -7.11 -12.90 9.13
C VAL A 113 -7.77 -14.05 9.88
N SER A 114 -8.06 -15.15 9.17
CA SER A 114 -8.70 -16.33 9.75
C SER A 114 -7.73 -17.14 10.63
N ALA A 115 -8.27 -17.98 11.49
CA ALA A 115 -7.48 -18.90 12.31
C ALA A 115 -6.68 -19.89 11.46
N GLU A 116 -7.26 -20.34 10.35
CA GLU A 116 -6.61 -21.26 9.41
C GLU A 116 -5.42 -20.59 8.73
N ALA A 117 -5.57 -19.31 8.29
CA ALA A 117 -4.47 -18.55 7.71
C ALA A 117 -3.36 -18.32 8.74
N ASN A 118 -3.72 -18.00 10.00
CA ASN A 118 -2.75 -17.89 11.08
C ASN A 118 -2.04 -19.22 11.37
N GLN A 119 -2.75 -20.34 11.34
CA GLN A 119 -2.13 -21.64 11.54
C GLN A 119 -1.08 -21.97 10.47
N HIS A 120 -1.33 -21.61 9.22
CA HIS A 120 -0.42 -21.88 8.11
C HIS A 120 0.72 -20.84 7.98
N TYR A 121 0.42 -19.57 8.18
CA TYR A 121 1.31 -18.46 7.86
C TYR A 121 1.68 -17.59 9.05
N GLY A 122 1.28 -17.94 10.28
CA GLY A 122 1.41 -17.09 11.46
C GLY A 122 2.80 -16.51 11.69
N HIS A 123 3.86 -17.25 11.33
CA HIS A 123 5.25 -16.85 11.47
C HIS A 123 5.75 -15.96 10.32
N LEU A 124 5.04 -15.88 9.20
CA LEU A 124 5.45 -15.10 8.04
C LEU A 124 5.07 -13.64 8.18
N GLN A 125 5.87 -12.77 7.56
CA GLN A 125 5.55 -11.36 7.46
C GLN A 125 4.29 -11.15 6.64
N ALA A 126 3.48 -10.20 7.06
CA ALA A 126 2.30 -9.75 6.35
C ALA A 126 2.21 -8.23 6.34
N VAL A 127 1.56 -7.69 5.34
CA VAL A 127 1.42 -6.25 5.13
C VAL A 127 0.08 -5.93 4.49
N GLN A 128 -0.48 -4.78 4.85
CA GLN A 128 -1.44 -4.06 4.02
C GLN A 128 -0.68 -3.00 3.22
N GLN A 129 -1.04 -2.85 1.97
CA GLN A 129 -0.47 -1.86 1.06
C GLN A 129 -1.45 -0.70 0.98
N LYS A 130 -1.27 0.30 1.85
CA LYS A 130 -2.15 1.46 1.96
C LYS A 130 -1.84 2.48 0.88
N TYR A 131 -2.84 2.89 0.12
CA TYR A 131 -2.71 3.96 -0.85
C TYR A 131 -2.66 5.33 -0.15
N ALA A 132 -1.61 6.10 -0.42
CA ALA A 132 -1.36 7.37 0.24
C ALA A 132 -0.86 8.45 -0.75
N PRO A 133 -1.68 8.81 -1.77
CA PRO A 133 -1.26 9.76 -2.81
C PRO A 133 -0.85 11.10 -2.18
N PHE A 134 0.26 11.66 -2.63
CA PHE A 134 0.84 12.88 -2.06
C PHE A 134 1.15 12.78 -0.56
N ASN A 135 1.48 11.58 -0.07
CA ASN A 135 1.69 11.29 1.34
C ASN A 135 0.42 11.50 2.22
N ILE A 136 -0.76 11.62 1.63
CA ILE A 136 -2.03 11.72 2.33
C ILE A 136 -2.61 10.33 2.50
N ASP A 137 -2.66 9.84 3.73
CA ASP A 137 -3.21 8.52 4.03
C ASP A 137 -4.69 8.45 3.63
N THR A 138 -5.04 7.38 2.95
CA THR A 138 -6.43 7.01 2.68
C THR A 138 -6.79 5.77 3.51
N ASP A 139 -8.09 5.49 3.64
CA ASP A 139 -8.56 4.24 4.27
C ASP A 139 -8.64 3.08 3.25
N LEU A 140 -7.87 3.18 2.14
CA LEU A 140 -7.90 2.22 1.04
C LEU A 140 -6.56 1.51 0.92
N CYS A 141 -6.64 0.19 0.81
CA CYS A 141 -5.54 -0.72 0.65
C CYS A 141 -5.66 -1.51 -0.66
N VAL A 142 -4.54 -1.93 -1.20
CA VAL A 142 -4.50 -2.88 -2.31
C VAL A 142 -5.09 -4.20 -1.84
N GLY A 143 -6.07 -4.71 -2.57
CA GLY A 143 -6.78 -5.91 -2.18
C GLY A 143 -7.58 -6.53 -3.32
N LEU A 144 -8.41 -7.48 -2.94
CA LEU A 144 -9.31 -8.22 -3.83
C LEU A 144 -10.76 -7.94 -3.45
N ALA A 145 -11.63 -7.68 -4.43
CA ALA A 145 -13.07 -7.64 -4.19
C ALA A 145 -13.62 -9.03 -3.86
N SER A 146 -13.01 -10.07 -4.42
CA SER A 146 -13.28 -11.47 -4.11
C SER A 146 -12.04 -12.34 -4.35
N VAL A 147 -11.89 -13.42 -3.59
CA VAL A 147 -10.73 -14.33 -3.71
C VAL A 147 -11.07 -15.42 -4.72
N LYS A 148 -10.75 -15.16 -5.97
CA LYS A 148 -10.97 -16.09 -7.10
C LYS A 148 -9.90 -15.95 -8.18
N GLN A 149 -9.86 -16.94 -9.06
CA GLN A 149 -8.93 -16.97 -10.18
C GLN A 149 -9.13 -15.78 -11.13
N ASN A 150 -8.04 -15.10 -11.45
CA ASN A 150 -7.95 -13.92 -12.33
C ASN A 150 -8.75 -12.70 -11.82
N GLU A 151 -9.07 -12.63 -10.52
CA GLU A 151 -9.59 -11.40 -9.94
C GLU A 151 -8.54 -10.30 -10.03
N GLY A 152 -8.93 -9.14 -10.56
CA GLY A 152 -8.07 -7.97 -10.64
C GLY A 152 -7.80 -7.37 -9.26
N LEU A 153 -6.56 -6.94 -9.00
CA LEU A 153 -6.24 -6.17 -7.81
C LEU A 153 -6.88 -4.79 -7.92
N THR A 154 -7.47 -4.36 -6.83
CA THR A 154 -8.16 -3.06 -6.74
C THR A 154 -7.95 -2.44 -5.36
N LEU A 155 -8.26 -1.16 -5.24
CA LEU A 155 -8.37 -0.53 -3.93
C LEU A 155 -9.62 -1.04 -3.21
N GLN A 156 -9.45 -1.46 -1.96
CA GLN A 156 -10.50 -1.94 -1.05
C GLN A 156 -10.38 -1.23 0.30
N PRO A 157 -11.42 -1.13 1.11
CA PRO A 157 -11.28 -0.58 2.47
C PRO A 157 -10.27 -1.41 3.28
N CYS A 158 -9.30 -0.76 3.93
CA CYS A 158 -8.24 -1.46 4.67
C CYS A 158 -8.78 -2.34 5.81
N ASN A 159 -9.95 -2.04 6.34
CA ASN A 159 -10.58 -2.78 7.42
C ASN A 159 -11.35 -4.05 6.98
N VAL A 160 -11.27 -4.42 5.70
CA VAL A 160 -11.89 -5.67 5.22
C VAL A 160 -10.98 -6.85 5.53
N PRO A 161 -11.43 -7.81 6.36
CA PRO A 161 -10.60 -8.94 6.78
C PRO A 161 -10.09 -9.78 5.60
N GLY A 162 -8.83 -10.16 5.66
CA GLY A 162 -8.16 -11.10 4.76
C GLY A 162 -7.85 -10.54 3.38
N THR A 163 -8.83 -9.98 2.69
CA THR A 163 -8.69 -9.63 1.26
C THR A 163 -7.71 -8.48 0.98
N THR A 164 -7.36 -7.68 1.98
CA THR A 164 -6.38 -6.59 1.91
C THR A 164 -5.07 -6.92 2.61
N VAL A 165 -4.97 -8.09 3.23
CA VAL A 165 -3.74 -8.55 3.90
C VAL A 165 -2.95 -9.45 2.96
N TRP A 166 -1.69 -9.11 2.77
CA TRP A 166 -0.77 -9.81 1.88
C TRP A 166 0.36 -10.45 2.68
N VAL A 167 0.55 -11.75 2.50
CA VAL A 167 1.58 -12.56 3.16
C VAL A 167 2.80 -12.62 2.26
N VAL A 168 3.94 -12.25 2.80
CA VAL A 168 5.23 -12.31 2.10
C VAL A 168 5.84 -13.69 2.33
N GLN A 169 5.87 -14.52 1.30
CA GLN A 169 6.32 -15.91 1.35
C GLN A 169 7.85 -15.99 1.26
N MET A 170 8.55 -15.53 2.31
CA MET A 170 10.01 -15.54 2.35
C MET A 170 10.59 -16.96 2.32
N ASP A 171 9.87 -17.97 2.79
CA ASP A 171 10.29 -19.38 2.74
C ASP A 171 10.42 -19.90 1.30
N LEU A 172 9.76 -19.23 0.36
CA LEU A 172 9.82 -19.54 -1.08
C LEU A 172 10.62 -18.49 -1.87
N ALA A 173 11.41 -17.67 -1.18
CA ALA A 173 12.21 -16.65 -1.85
C ALA A 173 13.30 -17.30 -2.72
N THR A 174 13.52 -16.69 -3.89
CA THR A 174 14.64 -17.08 -4.74
C THR A 174 15.97 -16.62 -4.15
N PRO A 175 17.11 -17.20 -4.58
CA PRO A 175 18.43 -16.70 -4.18
C PRO A 175 18.67 -15.21 -4.53
N SER A 176 17.94 -14.69 -5.52
CA SER A 176 17.98 -13.26 -5.90
C SER A 176 17.06 -12.36 -5.08
N GLY A 177 16.42 -12.88 -4.02
CA GLY A 177 15.58 -12.11 -3.12
C GLY A 177 14.15 -11.85 -3.61
N TYR A 178 13.69 -12.49 -4.69
CA TYR A 178 12.30 -12.40 -5.12
C TYR A 178 11.44 -13.46 -4.42
N PHE A 179 10.23 -13.11 -4.08
CA PHE A 179 9.30 -13.95 -3.31
C PHE A 179 7.86 -13.84 -3.83
N PRO A 180 7.03 -14.87 -3.59
CA PRO A 180 5.60 -14.76 -3.82
C PRO A 180 4.94 -13.88 -2.76
N ILE A 181 3.89 -13.16 -3.18
CA ILE A 181 3.01 -12.42 -2.28
C ILE A 181 1.62 -13.05 -2.39
N VAL A 182 1.15 -13.69 -1.31
CA VAL A 182 -0.13 -14.40 -1.29
C VAL A 182 -1.18 -13.65 -0.49
N ASN A 183 -2.44 -13.79 -0.90
CA ASN A 183 -3.54 -13.16 -0.19
C ASN A 183 -3.94 -13.98 1.04
N ALA A 184 -4.06 -13.32 2.20
CA ALA A 184 -4.37 -13.97 3.46
C ALA A 184 -5.81 -14.53 3.55
N ALA A 185 -6.71 -14.13 2.66
CA ALA A 185 -8.05 -14.70 2.57
C ALA A 185 -8.12 -15.99 1.73
N THR A 186 -6.98 -16.53 1.29
CA THR A 186 -6.94 -17.84 0.62
C THR A 186 -7.46 -18.94 1.55
N THR A 187 -8.19 -19.90 0.99
CA THR A 187 -8.68 -21.10 1.71
C THR A 187 -8.02 -22.38 1.22
N ASP A 188 -7.38 -22.36 0.05
CA ASP A 188 -6.56 -23.47 -0.46
C ASP A 188 -5.08 -23.16 -0.20
N PHE A 189 -4.58 -23.58 0.95
CA PHE A 189 -3.18 -23.35 1.35
C PHE A 189 -2.16 -24.18 0.57
N ARG A 190 -2.60 -25.19 -0.18
CA ARG A 190 -1.72 -25.93 -1.10
C ARG A 190 -1.50 -25.16 -2.41
N ARG A 191 -2.48 -24.36 -2.81
CA ARG A 191 -2.43 -23.51 -4.00
C ARG A 191 -3.02 -22.13 -3.68
N PRO A 192 -2.36 -21.36 -2.79
CA PRO A 192 -2.88 -20.07 -2.38
C PRO A 192 -3.00 -19.11 -3.56
N PHE A 193 -3.88 -18.14 -3.46
CA PHE A 193 -3.95 -17.05 -4.42
C PHE A 193 -2.81 -16.06 -4.18
N SER A 194 -1.99 -15.84 -5.20
CA SER A 194 -0.88 -14.91 -5.16
C SER A 194 -1.08 -13.75 -6.14
N MET A 195 -0.38 -12.67 -5.90
CA MET A 195 -0.22 -11.61 -6.91
C MET A 195 0.39 -12.21 -8.17
N HIS A 196 -0.17 -11.87 -9.31
CA HIS A 196 0.23 -12.38 -10.62
C HIS A 196 0.24 -11.28 -11.66
N LEU A 197 1.29 -11.27 -12.47
CA LEU A 197 1.38 -10.45 -13.67
C LEU A 197 0.71 -11.20 -14.84
N PRO A 198 -0.43 -10.74 -15.37
CA PRO A 198 -1.09 -11.41 -16.48
C PRO A 198 -0.23 -11.36 -17.76
N ARG A 199 -0.46 -12.32 -18.67
CA ARG A 199 0.24 -12.36 -19.95
C ARG A 199 -0.17 -11.17 -20.82
N ASN A 200 0.81 -10.64 -21.52
CA ASN A 200 0.69 -9.93 -22.80
C ASN A 200 0.56 -8.43 -22.78
N GLU A 201 1.13 -7.58 -22.13
CA GLU A 201 1.09 -6.17 -22.59
C GLU A 201 2.21 -5.27 -22.05
N VAL A 202 3.17 -5.84 -21.36
CA VAL A 202 4.27 -5.06 -20.80
C VAL A 202 5.17 -4.45 -21.87
N ALA A 203 5.31 -5.13 -23.00
CA ALA A 203 6.08 -4.63 -24.16
C ALA A 203 5.51 -3.31 -24.74
N SER A 204 4.25 -2.99 -24.48
CA SER A 204 3.60 -1.78 -25.00
C SER A 204 3.79 -0.53 -24.12
N GLY A 205 4.38 -0.67 -22.93
CA GLY A 205 4.50 0.41 -21.94
C GLY A 205 3.17 0.86 -21.33
N ARG A 206 2.08 0.13 -21.59
CA ARG A 206 0.77 0.43 -21.01
C ARG A 206 0.70 -0.07 -19.58
N PRO A 207 -0.04 0.64 -18.71
CA PRO A 207 -0.35 0.17 -17.37
C PRO A 207 -1.05 -1.20 -17.42
N LEU A 208 -0.60 -2.12 -16.58
CA LEU A 208 -1.10 -3.50 -16.56
C LEU A 208 -1.68 -3.83 -15.19
N GLN A 209 -3.00 -4.09 -15.14
CA GLN A 209 -3.65 -4.48 -13.90
C GLN A 209 -3.12 -5.83 -13.40
N MET A 210 -2.68 -5.88 -12.14
CA MET A 210 -2.33 -7.12 -11.48
C MET A 210 -3.57 -7.96 -11.15
N GLN A 211 -3.39 -9.27 -11.04
CA GLN A 211 -4.47 -10.22 -10.77
C GLN A 211 -4.09 -11.16 -9.64
N ALA A 212 -5.09 -11.74 -8.98
CA ALA A 212 -4.92 -12.89 -8.12
C ALA A 212 -4.95 -14.18 -8.94
N ARG A 213 -3.99 -15.05 -8.73
CA ARG A 213 -3.93 -16.37 -9.37
C ARG A 213 -3.37 -17.41 -8.42
N HIS A 214 -3.82 -18.65 -8.54
CA HIS A 214 -3.20 -19.74 -7.80
C HIS A 214 -1.70 -19.78 -8.03
N LEU A 215 -0.94 -19.90 -6.94
CA LEU A 215 0.50 -20.05 -6.99
C LEU A 215 0.84 -21.30 -7.80
N GLN A 216 1.75 -21.16 -8.76
CA GLN A 216 2.11 -22.21 -9.71
C GLN A 216 3.60 -22.47 -9.65
N PHE A 217 3.94 -23.70 -9.30
CA PHE A 217 5.29 -24.21 -9.50
C PHE A 217 5.46 -24.68 -10.96
N LEU A 218 6.64 -24.49 -11.50
CA LEU A 218 7.05 -25.15 -12.73
C LEU A 218 7.30 -26.63 -12.40
N THR A 219 7.35 -27.48 -13.44
CA THR A 219 7.42 -28.95 -13.32
C THR A 219 8.60 -29.49 -12.51
N ASP A 220 9.60 -28.69 -12.26
CA ASP A 220 10.72 -28.99 -11.36
C ASP A 220 10.36 -28.45 -9.97
N GLU A 221 9.77 -29.22 -9.18
CA GLU A 221 9.16 -29.09 -7.84
C GLU A 221 9.45 -27.85 -6.97
N ASN A 222 10.38 -26.96 -7.35
CA ASN A 222 10.77 -25.78 -6.56
C ASN A 222 10.88 -24.46 -7.35
N THR A 223 10.61 -24.44 -8.65
CA THR A 223 10.73 -23.20 -9.44
C THR A 223 9.38 -22.54 -9.61
N LEU A 224 9.20 -21.37 -9.01
CA LEU A 224 8.02 -20.53 -9.19
C LEU A 224 8.07 -19.80 -10.53
N ARG A 225 6.89 -19.48 -11.07
CA ARG A 225 6.83 -18.66 -12.29
C ARG A 225 7.25 -17.23 -11.97
N ALA A 226 8.13 -16.66 -12.78
CA ALA A 226 8.62 -15.29 -12.63
C ALA A 226 7.48 -14.24 -12.48
N ARG A 227 6.31 -14.49 -13.10
CA ARG A 227 5.11 -13.64 -13.02
C ARG A 227 4.42 -13.64 -11.67
N GLN A 228 4.85 -14.48 -10.74
CA GLN A 228 4.38 -14.57 -9.36
C GLN A 228 5.50 -14.29 -8.36
N LEU A 229 6.66 -13.87 -8.85
CA LEU A 229 7.81 -13.47 -8.06
C LEU A 229 7.94 -11.95 -8.05
N TRP A 230 8.02 -11.41 -6.86
CA TRP A 230 7.99 -9.98 -6.59
C TRP A 230 9.19 -9.55 -5.77
N GLY A 231 9.72 -8.40 -6.06
CA GLY A 231 10.64 -7.68 -5.19
C GLY A 231 9.90 -6.52 -4.50
N ALA A 232 10.43 -6.08 -3.39
CA ALA A 232 9.95 -4.88 -2.70
C ALA A 232 11.13 -3.94 -2.45
N TRP A 233 10.93 -2.68 -2.78
CA TRP A 233 11.85 -1.60 -2.50
C TRP A 233 11.25 -0.70 -1.43
N ALA A 234 11.99 -0.43 -0.37
CA ALA A 234 11.57 0.49 0.69
C ALA A 234 12.25 1.85 0.49
N GLY A 235 11.47 2.90 0.54
CA GLY A 235 11.96 4.26 0.37
C GLY A 235 11.63 4.89 -0.99
N GLU A 236 12.26 6.03 -1.26
CA GLU A 236 12.08 6.77 -2.51
C GLU A 236 12.62 5.96 -3.70
N LEU A 237 11.89 6.02 -4.81
CA LEU A 237 12.35 5.44 -6.08
C LEU A 237 13.63 6.16 -6.56
N PRO A 238 14.60 5.40 -7.08
CA PRO A 238 15.87 5.95 -7.55
C PRO A 238 15.72 6.92 -8.75
#